data_4080aa5ef323731e15143048d78cee33
#
_entry.id   4080aa5ef323731e15143048d78cee33
#
_cell.length_a   1.000
_cell.length_b   1.000
_cell.length_c   1.000
_cell.angle_alpha   90.00
_cell.angle_beta   90.00
_cell.angle_gamma   90.00
#
_symmetry.space_group_name_H-M   'P 1'
#
loop_
_entity.id
_entity.type
_entity.pdbx_description
1 polymer ?
#
loop_
_entity_poly.entity_id
_entity_poly.type
_entity_poly.pdbx_seq_one_letter_code
_entity_poly.pdbx_strand_id
1 'polypeptide(L)' 'MNNRVKELRKEKGLTQEDLAEVIGVSRQTVNAIEKQKFDPSLNTSFKMAKLFELPIESIFINQD' A
#
# COMPACT_ATOMS: atom_id res chain seq x y z
N MET A 1 -2.92 6.84 -8.52
CA MET A 1 -1.64 6.18 -8.94
C MET A 1 -1.82 4.68 -8.99
N ASN A 2 -1.38 4.08 -10.05
CA ASN A 2 -1.43 2.63 -10.22
C ASN A 2 -0.54 1.94 -9.19
N ASN A 3 -1.01 0.85 -8.59
CA ASN A 3 -0.21 0.17 -7.58
C ASN A 3 -0.57 -1.31 -7.45
N ARG A 4 0.29 -2.04 -6.75
CA ARG A 4 0.14 -3.46 -6.49
C ARG A 4 -0.16 -3.75 -5.02
N VAL A 5 -0.67 -2.76 -4.28
CA VAL A 5 -0.87 -2.88 -2.84
C VAL A 5 -1.83 -4.03 -2.49
N LYS A 6 -2.96 -4.11 -3.18
CA LYS A 6 -3.95 -5.17 -2.94
C LYS A 6 -3.36 -6.56 -3.20
N GLU A 7 -2.66 -6.71 -4.31
CA GLU A 7 -2.02 -7.97 -4.68
C GLU A 7 -1.00 -8.40 -3.63
N LEU A 8 -0.11 -7.49 -3.25
CA LEU A 8 0.95 -7.78 -2.29
C LEU A 8 0.39 -8.05 -0.90
N ARG A 9 -0.66 -7.31 -0.52
CA ARG A 9 -1.34 -7.52 0.75
C ARG A 9 -1.91 -8.94 0.82
N LYS A 10 -2.57 -9.37 -0.24
CA LYS A 10 -3.17 -10.71 -0.29
C LYS A 10 -2.11 -11.80 -0.28
N GLU A 11 -0.98 -11.57 -0.93
CA GLU A 11 0.13 -12.54 -0.90
C GLU A 11 0.64 -12.77 0.52
N LYS A 12 0.57 -11.74 1.37
CA LYS A 12 0.99 -11.87 2.77
C LYS A 12 -0.15 -12.34 3.69
N GLY A 13 -1.33 -12.58 3.14
CA GLY A 13 -2.46 -13.04 3.93
C GLY A 13 -3.05 -11.97 4.84
N LEU A 14 -2.87 -10.69 4.51
CA LEU A 14 -3.34 -9.58 5.33
C LEU A 14 -4.69 -9.07 4.84
N THR A 15 -5.58 -8.72 5.79
CA THR A 15 -6.80 -7.97 5.46
C THR A 15 -6.43 -6.50 5.29
N GLN A 16 -7.36 -5.69 4.77
CA GLN A 16 -7.15 -4.24 4.71
C GLN A 16 -6.94 -3.66 6.10
N GLU A 17 -7.66 -4.17 7.09
CA GLU A 17 -7.53 -3.72 8.47
C GLU A 17 -6.15 -4.06 9.03
N ASP A 18 -5.65 -5.26 8.75
CA ASP A 18 -4.32 -5.68 9.18
C ASP A 18 -3.25 -4.75 8.59
N LEU A 19 -3.35 -4.48 7.30
CA LEU A 19 -2.38 -3.58 6.65
C LEU A 19 -2.46 -2.18 7.23
N ALA A 20 -3.68 -1.67 7.43
CA ALA A 20 -3.89 -0.35 8.00
C ALA A 20 -3.20 -0.22 9.37
N GLU A 21 -3.31 -1.24 10.21
CA GLU A 21 -2.69 -1.25 11.52
C GLU A 21 -1.16 -1.20 11.41
N VAL A 22 -0.59 -2.00 10.51
CA VAL A 22 0.86 -2.06 10.35
C VAL A 22 1.44 -0.73 9.86
N ILE A 23 0.77 -0.08 8.90
CA ILE A 23 1.30 1.15 8.32
C ILE A 23 0.75 2.42 8.98
N GLY A 24 -0.12 2.26 10.00
CA GLY A 24 -0.56 3.39 10.83
C GLY A 24 -1.57 4.32 10.16
N VAL A 25 -2.47 3.77 9.35
CA VAL A 25 -3.55 4.54 8.72
C VAL A 25 -4.89 3.85 8.97
N SER A 26 -5.99 4.47 8.55
CA SER A 26 -7.31 3.85 8.69
C SER A 26 -7.54 2.81 7.59
N ARG A 27 -8.48 1.89 7.84
CA ARG A 27 -8.88 0.91 6.83
C ARG A 27 -9.42 1.60 5.57
N GLN A 28 -10.17 2.69 5.75
CA GLN A 28 -10.69 3.47 4.62
C GLN A 28 -9.55 4.02 3.75
N THR A 29 -8.46 4.44 4.39
CA THR A 29 -7.30 4.94 3.65
C THR A 29 -6.66 3.82 2.82
N VAL A 30 -6.50 2.62 3.38
CA VAL A 30 -5.98 1.47 2.63
C VAL A 30 -6.89 1.19 1.43
N ASN A 31 -8.19 1.16 1.65
CA ASN A 31 -9.15 0.91 0.58
C ASN A 31 -9.04 1.96 -0.53
N ALA A 32 -8.93 3.23 -0.16
CA ALA A 32 -8.79 4.32 -1.14
C ALA A 32 -7.49 4.22 -1.93
N ILE A 33 -6.40 3.82 -1.28
CA ILE A 33 -5.12 3.60 -1.95
C ILE A 33 -5.25 2.46 -2.96
N GLU A 34 -5.84 1.34 -2.57
CA GLU A 34 -5.99 0.18 -3.44
C GLU A 34 -6.87 0.48 -4.64
N LYS A 35 -7.86 1.36 -4.46
CA LYS A 35 -8.74 1.79 -5.55
C LYS A 35 -8.16 2.94 -6.38
N GLN A 36 -6.95 3.35 -6.09
CA GLN A 36 -6.24 4.42 -6.81
C GLN A 36 -6.93 5.78 -6.68
N LYS A 37 -7.68 5.99 -5.60
CA LYS A 37 -8.36 7.25 -5.33
C LYS A 37 -7.57 8.16 -4.41
N PHE A 38 -6.52 7.66 -3.80
CA PHE A 38 -5.71 8.40 -2.84
C PHE A 38 -4.28 7.90 -2.91
N ASP A 39 -3.33 8.82 -2.97
CA ASP A 39 -1.91 8.47 -2.97
C ASP A 39 -1.39 8.57 -1.54
N PRO A 40 -0.66 7.56 -1.06
CA PRO A 40 -0.14 7.59 0.30
C PRO A 40 0.97 8.63 0.44
N SER A 41 1.19 9.10 1.67
CA SER A 41 2.33 9.94 1.97
C SER A 41 3.62 9.15 1.70
N LEU A 42 4.73 9.87 1.54
CA LEU A 42 6.03 9.23 1.35
C LEU A 42 6.38 8.33 2.53
N ASN A 43 6.09 8.79 3.75
CA ASN A 43 6.36 8.01 4.96
C ASN A 43 5.58 6.69 4.94
N THR A 44 4.30 6.72 4.58
CA THR A 44 3.47 5.52 4.47
C THR A 44 4.01 4.59 3.38
N SER A 45 4.46 5.16 2.27
CA SER A 45 5.03 4.38 1.16
C SER A 45 6.30 3.65 1.60
N PHE A 46 7.15 4.29 2.41
CA PHE A 46 8.33 3.63 2.96
C PHE A 46 7.97 2.48 3.90
N LYS A 47 6.91 2.65 4.70
CA LYS A 47 6.43 1.57 5.57
C LYS A 47 5.95 0.38 4.77
N MET A 48 5.25 0.63 3.66
CA MET A 48 4.83 -0.44 2.75
C MET A 48 6.02 -1.13 2.11
N ALA A 49 7.02 -0.38 1.69
CA ALA A 49 8.22 -0.93 1.07
C ALA A 49 8.92 -1.88 2.04
N LYS A 50 9.01 -1.51 3.32
CA LYS A 50 9.59 -2.36 4.34
C LYS A 50 8.77 -3.63 4.55
N LEU A 51 7.46 -3.49 4.66
CA LEU A 51 6.56 -4.61 4.89
C LEU A 51 6.62 -5.61 3.74
N PHE A 52 6.56 -5.13 2.51
CA PHE A 52 6.55 -5.98 1.33
C PHE A 52 7.95 -6.38 0.86
N GLU A 53 8.98 -5.81 1.46
CA GLU A 53 10.39 -6.07 1.10
C GLU A 53 10.65 -5.81 -0.38
N LEU A 54 10.09 -4.71 -0.88
CA LEU A 54 10.22 -4.29 -2.26
C LEU A 54 10.52 -2.79 -2.32
N PRO A 55 11.22 -2.33 -3.34
CA PRO A 55 11.38 -0.89 -3.52
C PRO A 55 10.02 -0.25 -3.84
N ILE A 56 9.89 1.03 -3.54
CA ILE A 56 8.64 1.77 -3.77
C ILE A 56 8.18 1.65 -5.22
N GLU A 57 9.11 1.71 -6.17
CA GLU A 57 8.80 1.65 -7.60
C GLU A 57 8.20 0.31 -8.02
N SER A 58 8.39 -0.73 -7.23
CA SER A 58 7.78 -2.04 -7.50
C SER A 58 6.37 -2.15 -6.92
N ILE A 59 5.99 -1.23 -6.04
CA ILE A 59 4.67 -1.20 -5.41
C ILE A 59 3.77 -0.18 -6.10
N PHE A 60 4.29 1.02 -6.33
CA PHE A 60 3.57 2.13 -6.96
C PHE A 60 4.15 2.37 -8.34
N ILE A 61 3.30 2.29 -9.36
CA ILE A 61 3.74 2.33 -10.74
C ILE A 61 3.50 3.73 -11.31
N ASN A 62 4.60 4.38 -11.68
CA ASN A 62 4.53 5.67 -12.33
C ASN A 62 4.35 5.42 -13.83
N GLN A 63 3.32 6.03 -14.43
CA GLN A 63 2.99 5.80 -15.83
C GLN A 63 3.48 6.92 -16.75
N ASP A 64 4.24 7.85 -16.25
CA ASP A 64 4.78 8.92 -17.08
C ASP A 64 6.01 8.47 -17.88
#